data_37670f2c4e9dfd693567b06698853c47
#
_entry.id   37670f2c4e9dfd693567b06698853c47
#
_cell.length_a   1.000
_cell.length_b   1.000
_cell.length_c   1.000
_cell.angle_alpha   90.00
_cell.angle_beta   90.00
_cell.angle_gamma   90.00
#
_symmetry.space_group_name_H-M   'P 1'
#
loop_
_entity.id
_entity.type
_entity.pdbx_description
1 polymer ?
#
loop_
_entity_poly.entity_id
_entity_poly.type
_entity_poly.pdbx_seq_one_letter_code
_entity_poly.pdbx_strand_id
1 'polypeptide(L)'
;MPQWECAIEGDSKVYDSVEHLIIHQATEHERIECKVCGTVLPDGYFAIRHAFDEHSRAEYVRAYDATSDEVRRREKIKEAVEETADLKAVVKRLESNGSV
;
A
#
# COMPACT_ATOMS: atom_id res chain seq x y z
N MET A 1 -20.80 2.15 -8.33
CA MET A 1 -20.00 2.04 -7.11
C MET A 1 -18.53 1.94 -7.46
N PRO A 2 -17.66 2.67 -6.77
CA PRO A 2 -16.24 2.55 -7.07
C PRO A 2 -15.75 1.14 -6.74
N GLN A 3 -14.90 0.63 -7.60
CA GLN A 3 -14.28 -0.66 -7.41
C GLN A 3 -12.77 -0.46 -7.23
N TRP A 4 -12.16 -1.32 -6.45
CA TRP A 4 -10.75 -1.22 -6.11
C TRP A 4 -10.03 -2.45 -6.65
N GLU A 5 -9.16 -2.24 -7.61
CA GLU A 5 -8.39 -3.31 -8.22
C GLU A 5 -7.03 -3.46 -7.53
N CYS A 6 -6.64 -4.70 -7.26
CA CYS A 6 -5.31 -4.98 -6.74
C CYS A 6 -4.29 -4.74 -7.85
N ALA A 7 -3.41 -3.77 -7.63
CA ALA A 7 -2.42 -3.36 -8.62
C ALA A 7 -1.08 -4.07 -8.44
N ILE A 8 -1.02 -5.05 -7.55
CA ILE A 8 0.20 -5.84 -7.36
C ILE A 8 0.38 -6.75 -8.56
N GLU A 9 1.60 -6.84 -9.04
CA GLU A 9 1.95 -7.56 -10.26
C GLU A 9 1.32 -8.95 -10.34
N GLY A 10 0.65 -9.21 -11.45
CA GLY A 10 0.02 -10.51 -11.71
C GLY A 10 -1.34 -10.71 -11.06
N ASP A 11 -1.80 -9.75 -10.29
CA ASP A 11 -3.11 -9.83 -9.64
C ASP A 11 -4.02 -8.74 -10.20
N SER A 12 -5.24 -9.11 -10.56
CA SER A 12 -6.22 -8.17 -11.09
C SER A 12 -7.56 -8.31 -10.40
N LYS A 13 -7.57 -8.87 -9.19
CA LYS A 13 -8.79 -9.02 -8.41
C LYS A 13 -9.38 -7.67 -8.06
N VAL A 14 -10.71 -7.59 -8.08
CA VAL A 14 -11.47 -6.37 -7.84
C VAL A 14 -12.30 -6.53 -6.57
N TYR A 15 -12.33 -5.49 -5.75
CA TYR A 15 -13.04 -5.47 -4.49
C TYR A 15 -14.02 -4.31 -4.41
N ASP A 16 -15.13 -4.52 -3.73
CA ASP A 16 -16.17 -3.49 -3.55
C ASP A 16 -15.75 -2.45 -2.51
N SER A 17 -14.88 -2.80 -1.58
CA SER A 17 -14.39 -1.87 -0.57
C SER A 17 -12.87 -1.82 -0.56
N VAL A 18 -12.36 -0.64 -0.25
CA VAL A 18 -10.92 -0.44 -0.15
C VAL A 18 -10.33 -1.19 1.06
N GLU A 19 -11.11 -1.36 2.12
CA GLU A 19 -10.68 -2.12 3.29
C GLU A 19 -10.39 -3.57 2.92
N HIS A 20 -11.26 -4.19 2.13
CA HIS A 20 -11.05 -5.55 1.66
C HIS A 20 -9.82 -5.65 0.76
N LEU A 21 -9.60 -4.65 -0.09
CA LEU A 21 -8.41 -4.61 -0.93
C LEU A 21 -7.14 -4.56 -0.11
N ILE A 22 -7.09 -3.70 0.90
CA ILE A 22 -5.91 -3.56 1.76
C ILE A 22 -5.64 -4.87 2.52
N ILE A 23 -6.68 -5.49 3.06
CA ILE A 23 -6.55 -6.76 3.78
C ILE A 23 -6.03 -7.85 2.83
N HIS A 24 -6.57 -7.91 1.61
CA HIS A 24 -6.09 -8.84 0.59
C HIS A 24 -4.59 -8.65 0.32
N GLN A 25 -4.17 -7.39 0.11
CA GLN A 25 -2.77 -7.10 -0.15
C GLN A 25 -1.86 -7.52 1.00
N ALA A 26 -2.33 -7.37 2.23
CA ALA A 26 -1.55 -7.71 3.42
C ALA A 26 -1.49 -9.21 3.69
N THR A 27 -2.53 -9.97 3.28
CA THR A 27 -2.64 -11.38 3.64
C THR A 27 -2.34 -12.35 2.49
N GLU A 28 -2.60 -11.95 1.26
CA GLU A 28 -2.48 -12.83 0.09
C GLU A 28 -1.20 -12.65 -0.72
N HIS A 29 -0.50 -11.55 -0.50
CA HIS A 29 0.76 -11.28 -1.18
C HIS A 29 1.92 -11.36 -0.22
N GLU A 30 3.10 -11.68 -0.74
CA GLU A 30 4.32 -11.74 0.05
C GLU A 30 4.70 -10.34 0.51
N ARG A 31 5.33 -10.28 1.67
CA ARG A 31 5.86 -9.02 2.19
C ARG A 31 7.05 -8.59 1.37
N ILE A 32 7.24 -7.29 1.26
CA ILE A 32 8.36 -6.70 0.55
C ILE A 32 9.25 -5.91 1.50
N GLU A 33 10.46 -5.66 1.04
CA GLU A 33 11.43 -4.88 1.80
C GLU A 33 11.48 -3.46 1.25
N CYS A 34 11.43 -2.48 2.15
CA CYS A 34 11.57 -1.07 1.76
C CYS A 34 12.98 -0.84 1.21
N LYS A 35 13.08 -0.34 -0.01
CA LYS A 35 14.37 -0.11 -0.66
C LYS A 35 15.17 1.02 -0.02
N VAL A 36 14.53 1.85 0.80
CA VAL A 36 15.22 2.96 1.48
C VAL A 36 15.85 2.50 2.78
N CYS A 37 15.09 1.76 3.61
CA CYS A 37 15.53 1.42 4.96
C CYS A 37 15.58 -0.07 5.28
N GLY A 38 15.11 -0.93 4.39
CA GLY A 38 15.15 -2.38 4.59
C GLY A 38 14.05 -2.95 5.47
N THR A 39 13.10 -2.13 5.93
CA THR A 39 11.98 -2.61 6.73
C THR A 39 11.07 -3.51 5.89
N VAL A 40 10.68 -4.66 6.43
CA VAL A 40 9.78 -5.59 5.75
C VAL A 40 8.34 -5.20 6.04
N LEU A 41 7.54 -5.07 4.99
CA LEU A 41 6.16 -4.54 5.07
C LEU A 41 5.23 -5.34 4.17
N PRO A 42 3.91 -5.31 4.47
CA PRO A 42 2.94 -5.80 3.50
C PRO A 42 3.02 -4.98 2.21
N ASP A 43 2.93 -5.65 1.07
CA ASP A 43 2.93 -4.97 -0.23
C ASP A 43 1.63 -4.18 -0.42
N GLY A 44 1.63 -3.27 -1.40
CA GLY A 44 0.47 -2.45 -1.71
C GLY A 44 0.42 -1.17 -0.88
N TYR A 45 -0.75 -0.86 -0.33
CA TYR A 45 -0.96 0.42 0.38
C TYR A 45 0.04 0.65 1.52
N PHE A 46 0.28 -0.35 2.36
CA PHE A 46 1.17 -0.18 3.51
C PHE A 46 2.60 0.16 3.09
N ALA A 47 3.07 -0.44 2.00
CA ALA A 47 4.39 -0.14 1.46
C ALA A 47 4.45 1.29 0.93
N ILE A 48 3.42 1.74 0.23
CA ILE A 48 3.33 3.11 -0.28
C ILE A 48 3.30 4.12 0.87
N ARG A 49 2.48 3.85 1.88
CA ARG A 49 2.36 4.72 3.05
C ARG A 49 3.70 4.87 3.77
N HIS A 50 4.39 3.75 4.00
CA HIS A 50 5.70 3.77 4.65
C HIS A 50 6.68 4.62 3.85
N ALA A 51 6.73 4.43 2.53
CA ALA A 51 7.66 5.15 1.67
C ALA A 51 7.45 6.66 1.71
N PHE A 52 6.20 7.11 1.79
CA PHE A 52 5.91 8.55 1.78
C PHE A 52 5.90 9.17 3.18
N ASP A 53 5.54 8.41 4.22
CA ASP A 53 5.45 8.95 5.58
C ASP A 53 6.78 8.91 6.31
N GLU A 54 7.61 7.91 6.03
CA GLU A 54 8.87 7.71 6.75
C GLU A 54 10.10 8.21 6.01
N HIS A 55 9.96 8.52 4.72
CA HIS A 55 11.09 8.93 3.88
C HIS A 55 10.74 10.17 3.07
N SER A 56 11.76 10.89 2.65
CA SER A 56 11.56 12.06 1.78
C SER A 56 11.26 11.58 0.34
N ARG A 57 10.64 12.47 -0.43
CA ARG A 57 10.38 12.22 -1.84
C ARG A 57 11.68 11.93 -2.60
N ALA A 58 12.74 12.67 -2.29
CA ALA A 58 14.05 12.48 -2.92
C ALA A 58 14.62 11.10 -2.62
N GLU A 59 14.49 10.63 -1.39
CA GLU A 59 14.94 9.29 -1.01
C GLU A 59 14.17 8.21 -1.76
N TYR A 60 12.85 8.38 -1.87
CA TYR A 60 12.00 7.45 -2.61
C TYR A 60 12.40 7.37 -4.07
N VAL A 61 12.52 8.52 -4.74
CA VAL A 61 12.90 8.58 -6.17
C VAL A 61 14.24 7.89 -6.40
N ARG A 62 15.19 8.14 -5.53
CA ARG A 62 16.54 7.57 -5.65
C ARG A 62 16.55 6.06 -5.45
N ALA A 63 15.85 5.58 -4.43
CA ALA A 63 15.85 4.16 -4.08
C ALA A 63 15.08 3.30 -5.08
N TYR A 64 13.97 3.83 -5.62
CA TYR A 64 13.08 3.10 -6.51
C TYR A 64 13.26 3.45 -7.98
N ASP A 65 14.16 4.38 -8.28
CA ASP A 65 14.39 4.87 -9.65
C ASP A 65 13.05 5.30 -10.30
N ALA A 66 12.26 6.04 -9.54
CA ALA A 66 10.91 6.42 -9.94
C ALA A 66 10.91 7.77 -10.68
N THR A 67 9.97 7.91 -11.62
CA THR A 67 9.73 9.19 -12.28
C THR A 67 8.78 10.05 -11.45
N SER A 68 8.71 11.35 -11.75
CA SER A 68 7.78 12.26 -11.11
C SER A 68 6.33 11.79 -11.27
N ASP A 69 5.98 11.26 -12.44
CA ASP A 69 4.65 10.77 -12.72
C ASP A 69 4.30 9.54 -11.88
N GLU A 70 5.26 8.65 -11.69
CA GLU A 70 5.07 7.47 -10.85
C GLU A 70 4.87 7.85 -9.39
N VAL A 71 5.62 8.82 -8.90
CA VAL A 71 5.49 9.33 -7.54
C VAL A 71 4.10 9.93 -7.33
N ARG A 72 3.65 10.79 -8.26
CA ARG A 72 2.32 11.40 -8.19
C ARG A 72 1.21 10.37 -8.21
N ARG A 73 1.35 9.34 -9.03
CA ARG A 73 0.35 8.27 -9.15
C ARG A 73 0.19 7.53 -7.83
N ARG A 74 1.30 7.18 -7.20
CA ARG A 74 1.28 6.49 -5.91
C ARG A 74 0.76 7.38 -4.79
N GLU A 75 1.09 8.66 -4.83
CA GLU A 75 0.59 9.65 -3.88
C GLU A 75 -0.93 9.76 -3.95
N LYS A 76 -1.48 9.78 -5.17
CA LYS A 76 -2.93 9.81 -5.38
C LYS A 76 -3.61 8.55 -4.87
N ILE A 77 -3.00 7.40 -5.08
CA ILE A 77 -3.52 6.13 -4.56
C ILE A 77 -3.56 6.18 -3.03
N LYS A 78 -2.48 6.61 -2.42
CA LYS A 78 -2.39 6.75 -0.97
C LYS A 78 -3.49 7.67 -0.42
N GLU A 79 -3.65 8.85 -1.03
CA GLU A 79 -4.67 9.82 -0.62
C GLU A 79 -6.08 9.27 -0.79
N ALA A 80 -6.36 8.61 -1.92
CA ALA A 80 -7.68 8.03 -2.18
C ALA A 80 -8.02 6.95 -1.15
N VAL A 81 -7.06 6.12 -0.81
CA VAL A 81 -7.25 5.08 0.20
C VAL A 81 -7.52 5.71 1.57
N GLU A 82 -6.71 6.69 1.94
CA GLU A 82 -6.83 7.35 3.25
C GLU A 82 -8.13 8.11 3.43
N GLU A 83 -8.67 8.68 2.35
CA GLU A 83 -9.96 9.38 2.39
C GLU A 83 -11.14 8.43 2.49
N THR A 84 -11.01 7.21 1.99
CA THR A 84 -12.12 6.26 1.87
C THR A 84 -12.09 5.20 2.96
N ALA A 85 -10.90 4.69 3.30
CA ALA A 85 -10.76 3.53 4.18
C ALA A 85 -10.84 3.88 5.66
N ASP A 86 -11.46 3.00 6.43
CA ASP A 86 -11.31 3.00 7.88
C ASP A 86 -10.04 2.23 8.23
N LEU A 87 -8.93 2.93 8.25
CA LEU A 87 -7.61 2.31 8.46
C LEU A 87 -7.46 1.73 9.86
N LYS A 88 -8.11 2.31 10.86
CA LYS A 88 -8.09 1.77 12.21
C LYS A 88 -8.73 0.39 12.27
N ALA A 89 -9.85 0.23 11.58
CA ALA A 89 -10.54 -1.05 11.50
C ALA A 89 -9.71 -2.08 10.75
N VAL A 90 -9.05 -1.68 9.66
CA VAL A 90 -8.19 -2.56 8.88
C VAL A 90 -7.02 -3.06 9.73
N VAL A 91 -6.32 -2.16 10.40
CA VAL A 91 -5.17 -2.52 11.23
C VAL A 91 -5.60 -3.43 12.37
N LYS A 92 -6.71 -3.10 13.03
CA LYS A 92 -7.24 -3.91 14.11
C LYS A 92 -7.58 -5.33 13.66
N ARG A 93 -8.18 -5.45 12.47
CA ARG A 93 -8.54 -6.75 11.91
C ARG A 93 -7.31 -7.58 11.58
N LEU A 94 -6.28 -6.95 11.03
CA LEU A 94 -5.03 -7.64 10.71
C LEU A 94 -4.31 -8.09 11.98
N GLU A 95 -4.32 -7.29 13.03
CA GLU A 95 -3.76 -7.65 14.32
C GLU A 95 -4.50 -8.83 14.94
N SER A 96 -5.83 -8.82 14.86
CA SER A 96 -6.66 -9.91 15.39
C SER A 96 -6.39 -11.23 14.69
N ASN A 97 -6.02 -11.18 13.39
CA ASN A 97 -5.69 -12.37 12.63
C ASN A 97 -4.25 -12.83 12.81
N GLY A 98 -3.46 -12.07 13.56
CA GLY A 98 -2.04 -12.38 13.76
C GLY A 98 -1.22 -12.27 12.49
N SER A 99 -1.70 -11.55 11.50
CA SER A 99 -1.08 -11.47 10.18
C SER A 99 -0.11 -10.30 10.02
N VAL A 100 0.04 -9.51 11.04
CA VAL A 100 0.87 -8.31 10.99
C VAL A 100 2.05 -8.44 11.91
#